data_e4cfc3a83019d668f56693bc6189f860
#
_entry.id   e4cfc3a83019d668f56693bc6189f860
#
_cell.length_a   1.000
_cell.length_b   1.000
_cell.length_c   1.000
_cell.angle_alpha   90.00
_cell.angle_beta   90.00
_cell.angle_gamma   90.00
#
_symmetry.space_group_name_H-M   'P 1'
#
loop_
_entity.id
_entity.type
_entity.pdbx_description
1 polymer ?
#
loop_
_entity_poly.entity_id
_entity_poly.type
_entity_poly.pdbx_seq_one_letter_code
_entity_poly.pdbx_strand_id
1 'polypeptide(L)'
;MRIVLDTNVLIAAFVSRGTCHELLEHCAIRHRVVLSPFLIAEFRTALVRKFRFPASEADEAAGLLESRFENVTPPPLRESVCRDPDDDHVIAAAVTAACECIVTGDRDLPDLRAVSGVRIVSPSEFWAFEAG
;
A
#
# COMPACT_ATOMS: atom_id res chain seq x y z
N MET A 1 2.09 13.32 -6.38
CA MET A 1 0.90 12.43 -6.43
C MET A 1 0.61 11.83 -5.07
N ARG A 2 -0.62 11.46 -4.84
CA ARG A 2 -0.99 10.60 -3.72
C ARG A 2 -1.03 9.16 -4.19
N ILE A 3 -0.38 8.27 -3.44
CA ILE A 3 -0.12 6.90 -3.86
C ILE A 3 -0.41 5.97 -2.69
N VAL A 4 -1.09 4.85 -2.95
CA VAL A 4 -1.19 3.75 -2.00
C VAL A 4 -0.20 2.68 -2.41
N LEU A 5 0.62 2.24 -1.45
CA LEU A 5 1.46 1.06 -1.63
C LEU A 5 0.76 -0.09 -0.89
N ASP A 6 0.46 -1.15 -1.63
CA ASP A 6 -0.18 -2.32 -1.04
C ASP A 6 0.71 -2.93 0.05
N THR A 7 0.11 -3.66 0.98
CA THR A 7 0.82 -4.27 2.10
C THR A 7 2.03 -5.08 1.66
N ASN A 8 1.90 -5.85 0.56
CA ASN A 8 3.00 -6.64 0.03
C ASN A 8 4.22 -5.78 -0.34
N VAL A 9 3.98 -4.62 -0.91
CA VAL A 9 5.04 -3.69 -1.29
C VAL A 9 5.68 -3.07 -0.06
N LEU A 10 4.87 -2.69 0.93
CA LEU A 10 5.37 -2.14 2.20
C LEU A 10 6.24 -3.16 2.94
N ILE A 11 5.80 -4.41 2.99
CA ILE A 11 6.56 -5.48 3.64
C ILE A 11 7.87 -5.73 2.92
N ALA A 12 7.84 -5.86 1.59
CA ALA A 12 9.05 -6.08 0.80
C ALA A 12 10.05 -4.93 0.98
N ALA A 13 9.55 -3.70 1.04
CA ALA A 13 10.38 -2.52 1.27
C ALA A 13 11.04 -2.54 2.64
N PHE A 14 10.34 -3.05 3.65
CA PHE A 14 10.84 -3.10 5.02
C PHE A 14 11.84 -4.24 5.24
N VAL A 15 11.55 -5.44 4.69
CA VAL A 15 12.37 -6.63 4.97
C VAL A 15 13.58 -6.78 4.05
N SER A 16 13.64 -6.04 2.97
CA SER A 16 14.77 -6.12 2.04
C SER A 16 15.11 -4.74 1.47
N ARG A 17 16.28 -4.62 0.86
CA ARG A 17 16.74 -3.37 0.23
C ARG A 17 16.68 -3.43 -1.29
N GLY A 18 15.72 -4.19 -1.83
CA GLY A 18 15.53 -4.32 -3.26
C GLY A 18 14.65 -3.21 -3.86
N THR A 19 14.00 -3.55 -4.97
CA THR A 19 13.19 -2.62 -5.76
C THR A 19 12.08 -1.94 -4.94
N CYS A 20 11.39 -2.68 -4.07
CA CYS A 20 10.32 -2.11 -3.26
C CYS A 20 10.86 -1.12 -2.23
N HIS A 21 12.04 -1.37 -1.67
CA HIS A 21 12.67 -0.43 -0.75
C HIS A 21 12.99 0.89 -1.46
N GLU A 22 13.59 0.82 -2.63
CA GLU A 22 13.90 2.01 -3.43
C GLU A 22 12.64 2.77 -3.81
N LEU A 23 11.59 2.03 -4.19
CA LEU A 23 10.30 2.62 -4.53
C LEU A 23 9.69 3.37 -3.35
N LEU A 24 9.68 2.75 -2.17
CA LEU A 24 9.14 3.38 -0.96
C LEU A 24 9.89 4.67 -0.62
N GLU A 25 11.22 4.63 -0.65
CA GLU A 25 12.03 5.81 -0.35
C GLU A 25 11.80 6.92 -1.37
N HIS A 26 11.71 6.56 -2.64
CA HIS A 26 11.42 7.52 -3.71
C HIS A 26 10.05 8.17 -3.51
N CYS A 27 9.02 7.37 -3.25
CA CYS A 27 7.66 7.87 -3.05
C CYS A 27 7.56 8.71 -1.76
N ALA A 28 8.29 8.35 -0.71
CA ALA A 28 8.31 9.10 0.53
C ALA A 28 8.85 10.52 0.34
N ILE A 29 9.81 10.68 -0.58
CA ILE A 29 10.43 11.99 -0.86
C ILE A 29 9.62 12.78 -1.89
N ARG A 30 9.16 12.14 -2.96
CA ARG A 30 8.58 12.79 -4.14
C ARG A 30 7.06 12.88 -4.14
N HIS A 31 6.40 12.05 -3.37
CA HIS A 31 4.95 11.92 -3.40
C HIS A 31 4.38 11.86 -1.98
N ARG A 32 3.07 11.70 -1.89
CA ARG A 32 2.40 11.45 -0.62
C ARG A 32 1.94 10.01 -0.60
N VAL A 33 2.51 9.22 0.29
CA VAL A 33 2.11 7.83 0.49
C VAL A 33 0.95 7.81 1.49
N VAL A 34 -0.14 7.16 1.10
CA VAL A 34 -1.37 7.11 1.89
C VAL A 34 -1.50 5.75 2.57
N LEU A 35 -1.84 5.77 3.84
CA LEU A 35 -2.09 4.58 4.64
C LEU A 35 -3.50 4.61 5.22
N SER A 36 -4.00 3.44 5.59
CA SER A 36 -5.26 3.31 6.33
C SER A 36 -5.04 2.38 7.52
N PRO A 37 -5.94 2.39 8.52
CA PRO A 37 -5.84 1.46 9.64
C PRO A 37 -5.77 0.00 9.19
N PHE A 38 -6.51 -0.37 8.14
CA PHE A 38 -6.47 -1.72 7.60
C PHE A 38 -5.08 -2.09 7.07
N LEU A 39 -4.46 -1.22 6.27
CA LEU A 39 -3.14 -1.48 5.71
C LEU A 39 -2.07 -1.61 6.79
N ILE A 40 -2.13 -0.75 7.80
CA ILE A 40 -1.20 -0.79 8.93
C ILE A 40 -1.38 -2.10 9.72
N ALA A 41 -2.62 -2.51 9.97
CA ALA A 41 -2.89 -3.76 10.70
C ALA A 41 -2.39 -4.98 9.92
N GLU A 42 -2.61 -5.02 8.60
CA GLU A 42 -2.08 -6.08 7.75
C GLU A 42 -0.55 -6.13 7.76
N PHE A 43 0.07 -4.97 7.64
CA PHE A 43 1.54 -4.84 7.66
C PHE A 43 2.10 -5.40 8.97
N ARG A 44 1.56 -4.97 10.10
CA ARG A 44 1.98 -5.42 11.41
C ARG A 44 1.78 -6.93 11.59
N THR A 45 0.60 -7.43 11.22
CA THR A 45 0.27 -8.85 11.34
C THR A 45 1.21 -9.71 10.50
N ALA A 46 1.52 -9.29 9.28
CA ALA A 46 2.43 -10.03 8.41
C ALA A 46 3.85 -10.07 8.97
N LEU A 47 4.34 -8.97 9.52
CA LEU A 47 5.66 -8.95 10.15
C LEU A 47 5.77 -9.96 11.27
N VAL A 48 4.73 -10.04 12.12
CA VAL A 48 4.73 -10.98 13.25
C VAL A 48 4.55 -12.42 12.78
N ARG A 49 3.56 -12.69 11.94
CA ARG A 49 3.17 -14.05 11.57
C ARG A 49 4.02 -14.68 10.48
N LYS A 50 4.37 -13.91 9.45
CA LYS A 50 5.12 -14.44 8.31
C LYS A 50 6.63 -14.31 8.49
N PHE A 51 7.07 -13.20 9.05
CA PHE A 51 8.51 -12.90 9.17
C PHE A 51 9.04 -13.06 10.59
N ARG A 52 8.19 -13.48 11.53
CA ARG A 52 8.59 -13.82 12.91
C ARG A 52 9.21 -12.65 13.67
N PHE A 53 8.83 -11.42 13.36
CA PHE A 53 9.29 -10.26 14.10
C PHE A 53 8.66 -10.26 15.51
N PRO A 54 9.41 -9.86 16.54
CA PRO A 54 8.81 -9.59 17.84
C PRO A 54 7.72 -8.54 17.73
N ALA A 55 6.66 -8.66 18.52
CA ALA A 55 5.53 -7.73 18.48
C ALA A 55 5.99 -6.28 18.67
N SER A 56 6.96 -6.05 19.57
CA SER A 56 7.49 -4.71 19.82
C SER A 56 8.16 -4.11 18.58
N GLU A 57 8.90 -4.89 17.82
CA GLU A 57 9.53 -4.42 16.58
C GLU A 57 8.51 -4.14 15.49
N ALA A 58 7.48 -4.99 15.40
CA ALA A 58 6.40 -4.77 14.45
C ALA A 58 5.63 -3.49 14.79
N ASP A 59 5.41 -3.22 16.07
CA ASP A 59 4.76 -1.98 16.53
C ASP A 59 5.59 -0.76 16.20
N GLU A 60 6.90 -0.82 16.39
CA GLU A 60 7.80 0.27 16.01
C GLU A 60 7.77 0.56 14.52
N ALA A 61 7.81 -0.49 13.69
CA ALA A 61 7.77 -0.35 12.23
C ALA A 61 6.44 0.28 11.80
N ALA A 62 5.32 -0.21 12.34
CA ALA A 62 4.01 0.35 12.05
C ALA A 62 3.92 1.82 12.47
N GLY A 63 4.45 2.16 13.64
CA GLY A 63 4.48 3.53 14.14
C GLY A 63 5.30 4.47 13.25
N LEU A 64 6.41 3.99 12.71
CA LEU A 64 7.22 4.76 11.77
C LEU A 64 6.43 5.08 10.50
N LEU A 65 5.72 4.11 9.94
CA LEU A 65 4.90 4.34 8.75
C LEU A 65 3.80 5.34 9.05
N GLU A 66 3.11 5.19 10.18
CA GLU A 66 2.04 6.10 10.57
C GLU A 66 2.53 7.53 10.75
N SER A 67 3.74 7.72 11.29
CA SER A 67 4.29 9.06 11.52
C SER A 67 4.81 9.73 10.25
N ARG A 68 5.21 8.95 9.24
CA ARG A 68 5.81 9.48 8.00
C ARG A 68 4.80 9.74 6.90
N PHE A 69 3.70 9.01 6.90
CA PHE A 69 2.78 9.00 5.75
C PHE A 69 1.40 9.55 6.13
N GLU A 70 0.61 9.84 5.10
CA GLU A 70 -0.73 10.39 5.29
C GLU A 70 -1.70 9.28 5.68
N ASN A 71 -2.41 9.45 6.80
CA ASN A 71 -3.37 8.46 7.28
C ASN A 71 -4.78 8.88 6.91
N VAL A 72 -5.52 7.95 6.31
CA VAL A 72 -6.93 8.16 5.97
C VAL A 72 -7.76 7.02 6.56
N THR A 73 -9.01 7.32 6.89
CA THR A 73 -9.96 6.33 7.41
C THR A 73 -11.13 6.24 6.44
N PRO A 74 -11.12 5.26 5.52
CA PRO A 74 -12.23 5.08 4.59
C PRO A 74 -13.53 4.73 5.32
N PRO A 75 -14.70 5.11 4.76
CA PRO A 75 -15.97 4.67 5.31
C PRO A 75 -16.11 3.15 5.19
N PRO A 76 -17.02 2.53 5.97
CA PRO A 76 -17.26 1.08 5.86
C PRO A 76 -17.63 0.67 4.44
N LEU A 77 -17.09 -0.48 4.01
CA LEU A 77 -17.39 -1.03 2.69
C LEU A 77 -18.82 -1.57 2.63
N ARG A 78 -19.51 -1.28 1.53
CA ARG A 78 -20.87 -1.76 1.31
C ARG A 78 -20.93 -3.00 0.44
N GLU A 79 -20.03 -3.08 -0.54
CA GLU A 79 -19.98 -4.18 -1.50
C GLU A 79 -18.55 -4.63 -1.71
N SER A 80 -18.37 -5.92 -1.98
CA SER A 80 -17.08 -6.45 -2.38
C SER A 80 -16.95 -6.35 -3.90
N VAL A 81 -15.84 -5.79 -4.37
CA VAL A 81 -15.53 -5.64 -5.80
C VAL A 81 -14.44 -6.60 -6.22
N CYS A 82 -13.52 -6.92 -5.33
CA CYS A 82 -12.37 -7.76 -5.62
C CYS A 82 -12.63 -9.22 -5.25
N ARG A 83 -11.90 -10.12 -5.92
CA ARG A 83 -11.94 -11.54 -5.60
C ARG A 83 -11.52 -11.78 -4.15
N ASP A 84 -10.46 -11.10 -3.70
CA ASP A 84 -10.03 -11.11 -2.31
C ASP A 84 -10.63 -9.89 -1.61
N PRO A 85 -11.47 -10.08 -0.57
CA PRO A 85 -12.06 -8.95 0.16
C PRO A 85 -11.04 -7.98 0.75
N ASP A 86 -9.83 -8.44 1.07
CA ASP A 86 -8.79 -7.56 1.60
C ASP A 86 -8.37 -6.50 0.58
N ASP A 87 -8.42 -6.83 -0.71
CA ASP A 87 -8.08 -5.89 -1.78
C ASP A 87 -9.07 -4.73 -1.86
N ASP A 88 -10.32 -4.94 -1.45
CA ASP A 88 -11.32 -3.86 -1.40
C ASP A 88 -10.89 -2.75 -0.44
N HIS A 89 -10.21 -3.09 0.65
CA HIS A 89 -9.71 -2.10 1.61
C HIS A 89 -8.59 -1.25 1.03
N VAL A 90 -7.76 -1.84 0.17
CA VAL A 90 -6.69 -1.12 -0.53
C VAL A 90 -7.30 -0.09 -1.48
N ILE A 91 -8.30 -0.52 -2.25
CA ILE A 91 -9.01 0.36 -3.18
C ILE A 91 -9.75 1.47 -2.43
N ALA A 92 -10.39 1.13 -1.30
CA ALA A 92 -11.11 2.11 -0.49
C ALA A 92 -10.20 3.23 0.01
N ALA A 93 -8.98 2.89 0.45
CA ALA A 93 -8.00 3.88 0.88
C ALA A 93 -7.64 4.82 -0.28
N ALA A 94 -7.38 4.27 -1.45
CA ALA A 94 -6.99 5.04 -2.62
C ALA A 94 -8.12 5.96 -3.10
N VAL A 95 -9.34 5.47 -3.11
CA VAL A 95 -10.50 6.26 -3.54
C VAL A 95 -10.78 7.38 -2.53
N THR A 96 -10.77 7.05 -1.23
CA THR A 96 -11.04 8.03 -0.17
C THR A 96 -10.05 9.19 -0.19
N ALA A 97 -8.77 8.90 -0.44
CA ALA A 97 -7.73 9.91 -0.49
C ALA A 97 -7.54 10.52 -1.88
N ALA A 98 -8.36 10.15 -2.84
CA ALA A 98 -8.23 10.60 -4.24
C ALA A 98 -6.82 10.34 -4.78
N CYS A 99 -6.31 9.15 -4.55
CA CYS A 99 -4.98 8.77 -5.02
C CYS A 99 -4.97 8.57 -6.53
N GLU A 100 -3.82 8.81 -7.13
CA GLU A 100 -3.63 8.64 -8.58
C GLU A 100 -3.31 7.19 -8.93
N CYS A 101 -2.65 6.46 -8.02
CA CYS A 101 -2.37 5.06 -8.28
C CYS A 101 -2.25 4.22 -7.00
N ILE A 102 -2.39 2.92 -7.20
CA ILE A 102 -2.07 1.87 -6.23
C ILE A 102 -0.91 1.08 -6.81
N VAL A 103 0.15 0.90 -6.03
CA VAL A 103 1.26 0.03 -6.40
C VAL A 103 1.10 -1.29 -5.67
N THR A 104 1.01 -2.38 -6.42
CA THR A 104 0.82 -3.71 -5.86
C THR A 104 1.55 -4.77 -6.68
N GLY A 105 2.06 -5.79 -5.99
CA GLY A 105 2.56 -7.00 -6.63
C GLY A 105 1.51 -8.07 -6.84
N ASP A 106 0.27 -7.82 -6.36
CA ASP A 106 -0.84 -8.77 -6.49
C ASP A 106 -1.35 -8.78 -7.91
N ARG A 107 -1.43 -9.97 -8.51
CA ARG A 107 -1.89 -10.14 -9.90
C ARG A 107 -3.39 -9.99 -10.07
N ASP A 108 -4.17 -10.16 -9.02
CA ASP A 108 -5.62 -10.02 -9.09
C ASP A 108 -6.03 -8.55 -9.20
N LEU A 109 -5.33 -7.64 -8.51
CA LEU A 109 -5.63 -6.22 -8.57
C LEU A 109 -5.36 -5.60 -9.95
N PRO A 110 -4.25 -5.91 -10.64
CA PRO A 110 -3.99 -5.32 -11.95
C PRO A 110 -5.05 -5.62 -13.01
N ASP A 111 -5.82 -6.68 -12.85
CA ASP A 111 -6.90 -7.00 -13.80
C ASP A 111 -8.00 -5.94 -13.78
N LEU A 112 -8.13 -5.19 -12.69
CA LEU A 112 -9.06 -4.08 -12.60
C LEU A 112 -8.53 -2.81 -13.26
N ARG A 113 -7.23 -2.69 -13.43
CA ARG A 113 -6.46 -1.66 -14.10
C ARG A 113 -6.73 -0.24 -13.66
N ALA A 114 -7.98 0.15 -13.56
CA ALA A 114 -8.41 1.43 -13.04
C ALA A 114 -9.77 1.27 -12.41
N VAL A 115 -9.88 1.65 -11.14
CA VAL A 115 -11.14 1.64 -10.40
C VAL A 115 -11.35 3.05 -9.89
N SER A 116 -12.50 3.65 -10.24
CA SER A 116 -12.84 5.02 -9.83
C SER A 116 -11.73 6.04 -10.15
N GLY A 117 -11.05 5.87 -11.29
CA GLY A 117 -9.99 6.74 -11.73
C GLY A 117 -8.62 6.48 -11.12
N VAL A 118 -8.49 5.46 -10.27
CA VAL A 118 -7.20 5.10 -9.67
C VAL A 118 -6.52 4.05 -10.54
N ARG A 119 -5.29 4.33 -10.98
CA ARG A 119 -4.51 3.38 -11.78
C ARG A 119 -3.85 2.35 -10.86
N ILE A 120 -3.82 1.10 -11.33
CA ILE A 120 -3.20 0.01 -10.57
C ILE A 120 -1.98 -0.45 -11.34
N VAL A 121 -0.80 -0.36 -10.72
CA VAL A 121 0.48 -0.66 -11.36
C VAL A 121 1.33 -1.56 -10.46
N SER A 122 2.20 -2.35 -11.09
CA SER A 122 3.20 -3.11 -10.34
C SER A 122 4.36 -2.20 -9.93
N PRO A 123 5.23 -2.66 -9.00
CA PRO A 123 6.43 -1.88 -8.66
C PRO A 123 7.31 -1.54 -9.87
N SER A 124 7.46 -2.46 -10.82
CA SER A 124 8.26 -2.21 -12.01
C SER A 124 7.58 -1.25 -12.98
N GLU A 125 6.24 -1.30 -13.08
CA GLU A 125 5.48 -0.41 -13.95
C GLU A 125 5.36 1.01 -13.42
N PHE A 126 5.56 1.21 -12.12
CA PHE A 126 5.39 2.50 -11.49
C PHE A 126 6.26 3.57 -12.12
N TRP A 127 7.49 3.24 -12.44
CA TRP A 127 8.45 4.21 -12.98
C TRP A 127 8.01 4.78 -14.31
N ALA A 128 7.47 3.94 -15.18
CA ALA A 128 6.92 4.37 -16.46
C ALA A 128 5.65 5.19 -16.26
N PHE A 129 4.81 4.80 -15.32
CA PHE A 129 3.60 5.53 -14.97
C PHE A 129 3.94 6.93 -14.43
N GLU A 130 4.93 7.04 -13.55
CA GLU A 130 5.36 8.32 -12.98
C GLU A 130 5.91 9.26 -14.07
N ALA A 131 6.64 8.72 -15.01
CA ALA A 131 7.25 9.49 -16.09
C ALA A 131 6.20 10.05 -17.06
N GLY A 132 5.00 9.56 -17.01
CA GLY A 132 3.91 10.00 -17.84
C GLY A 132 3.80 9.29 -19.13
#